data_5ba0f0e1c55d3937ac5fe88f7434797c
#
_entry.id   5ba0f0e1c55d3937ac5fe88f7434797c
#
_cell.length_a   1.000
_cell.length_b   1.000
_cell.length_c   1.000
_cell.angle_alpha   90.00
_cell.angle_beta   90.00
_cell.angle_gamma   90.00
#
_symmetry.space_group_name_H-M   'P 1'
#
loop_
_entity.id
_entity.type
_entity.pdbx_description
1 polymer ?
#
loop_
_entity_poly.entity_id
_entity_poly.type
_entity_poly.pdbx_seq_one_letter_code
_entity_poly.pdbx_strand_id
1 'polypeptide(L)'
;MALFKKKTTLVHHITYMGIMAAINLIFILLATFVPPLMFILILLLPFASTVVAYYCLKRYYIIYAVATVGLCFLCSFNIGDTIFYVVPAIASGFVLGVLLEQKIHPFWMLLSCTVINAALTYAFIPLVNLISKTDIVLSLLTIFNLQDFLYKTELVYLFIFLISLAQCGLSIFIIISDAKKIGIQINTRINSFWPYIIGLEASIALSVGFALFYMPLALVFLCVSFYFAAFLLVDLIFSKKLLIYILSGVLVLAIIFVFAIFYKSLKEPYGIELSVIFPLAIGVVSFLKNILFKYPVNI
;
A
#
# COMPACT_ATOMS: atom_id res chain seq x y z
N MET A 1 -17.14 1.45 -26.66
CA MET A 1 -17.60 1.20 -25.27
C MET A 1 -16.80 2.11 -24.34
N ALA A 2 -17.45 3.01 -23.58
CA ALA A 2 -16.71 3.89 -22.68
C ALA A 2 -16.21 3.04 -21.48
N LEU A 3 -14.90 2.91 -21.34
CA LEU A 3 -14.27 2.07 -20.31
C LEU A 3 -14.66 2.55 -18.89
N PHE A 4 -14.73 3.84 -18.66
CA PHE A 4 -14.95 4.47 -17.36
C PHE A 4 -16.36 5.09 -17.25
N LYS A 5 -17.41 4.24 -17.34
CA LYS A 5 -18.79 4.60 -17.04
C LYS A 5 -19.46 3.48 -16.27
N LYS A 6 -20.41 3.81 -15.39
CA LYS A 6 -21.20 2.79 -14.67
C LYS A 6 -21.89 1.87 -15.67
N LYS A 7 -21.78 0.58 -15.44
CA LYS A 7 -22.36 -0.45 -16.30
C LYS A 7 -23.83 -0.63 -15.95
N THR A 8 -24.66 -0.81 -16.96
CA THR A 8 -26.13 -0.88 -16.79
C THR A 8 -26.70 -2.25 -17.17
N THR A 9 -26.05 -2.95 -18.09
CA THR A 9 -26.51 -4.26 -18.56
C THR A 9 -25.61 -5.39 -18.06
N LEU A 10 -26.16 -6.58 -17.91
CA LEU A 10 -25.41 -7.77 -17.47
C LEU A 10 -24.20 -8.04 -18.37
N VAL A 11 -24.41 -7.97 -19.69
CA VAL A 11 -23.34 -8.19 -20.68
C VAL A 11 -22.18 -7.21 -20.47
N HIS A 12 -22.48 -5.92 -20.24
CA HIS A 12 -21.46 -4.91 -19.99
C HIS A 12 -20.71 -5.18 -18.68
N HIS A 13 -21.39 -5.68 -17.63
CA HIS A 13 -20.72 -6.08 -16.39
C HIS A 13 -19.74 -7.23 -16.62
N ILE A 14 -20.19 -8.31 -17.26
CA ILE A 14 -19.37 -9.49 -17.52
C ILE A 14 -18.16 -9.15 -18.39
N THR A 15 -18.37 -8.43 -19.49
CA THR A 15 -17.27 -8.04 -20.39
C THR A 15 -16.24 -7.16 -19.66
N TYR A 16 -16.71 -6.21 -18.85
CA TYR A 16 -15.81 -5.31 -18.11
C TYR A 16 -15.01 -6.05 -17.04
N MET A 17 -15.67 -6.91 -16.28
CA MET A 17 -15.01 -7.76 -15.29
C MET A 17 -13.98 -8.70 -15.92
N GLY A 18 -14.30 -9.27 -17.09
CA GLY A 18 -13.38 -10.12 -17.85
C GLY A 18 -12.11 -9.36 -18.29
N ILE A 19 -12.27 -8.13 -18.80
CA ILE A 19 -11.12 -7.27 -19.17
C ILE A 19 -10.26 -6.98 -17.94
N MET A 20 -10.85 -6.61 -16.80
CA MET A 20 -10.11 -6.29 -15.59
C MET A 20 -9.46 -7.53 -14.94
N ALA A 21 -10.09 -8.70 -15.04
CA ALA A 21 -9.48 -9.96 -14.64
C ALA A 21 -8.26 -10.30 -15.51
N ALA A 22 -8.35 -10.09 -16.82
CA ALA A 22 -7.23 -10.28 -17.75
C ALA A 22 -6.07 -9.30 -17.43
N ILE A 23 -6.35 -8.06 -17.06
CA ILE A 23 -5.32 -7.09 -16.64
C ILE A 23 -4.60 -7.58 -15.38
N ASN A 24 -5.33 -8.05 -14.37
CA ASN A 24 -4.71 -8.62 -13.17
C ASN A 24 -3.88 -9.86 -13.49
N LEU A 25 -4.36 -10.73 -14.38
CA LEU A 25 -3.60 -11.88 -14.85
C LEU A 25 -2.30 -11.46 -15.54
N ILE A 26 -2.34 -10.45 -16.41
CA ILE A 26 -1.14 -9.93 -17.07
C ILE A 26 -0.14 -9.38 -16.05
N PHE A 27 -0.60 -8.66 -15.02
CA PHE A 27 0.29 -8.17 -13.97
C PHE A 27 1.01 -9.31 -13.24
N ILE A 28 0.30 -10.39 -12.93
CA ILE A 28 0.88 -11.55 -12.24
C ILE A 28 1.86 -12.30 -13.16
N LEU A 29 1.49 -12.54 -14.41
CA LEU A 29 2.38 -13.18 -15.37
C LEU A 29 3.65 -12.37 -15.58
N LEU A 30 3.54 -11.06 -15.78
CA LEU A 30 4.70 -10.19 -15.91
C LEU A 30 5.55 -10.17 -14.63
N ALA A 31 4.92 -10.16 -13.45
CA ALA A 31 5.63 -10.24 -12.18
C ALA A 31 6.41 -11.55 -12.03
N THR A 32 5.87 -12.66 -12.56
CA THR A 32 6.53 -13.97 -12.52
C THR A 32 7.69 -14.06 -13.50
N PHE A 33 7.53 -13.54 -14.73
CA PHE A 33 8.55 -13.66 -15.78
C PHE A 33 9.59 -12.55 -15.77
N VAL A 34 9.30 -11.40 -15.16
CA VAL A 34 10.20 -10.24 -15.14
C VAL A 34 10.45 -9.82 -13.69
N PRO A 35 11.38 -10.50 -12.97
CA PRO A 35 11.63 -10.27 -11.54
C PRO A 35 11.80 -8.79 -11.13
N PRO A 36 12.49 -7.93 -11.91
CA PRO A 36 12.62 -6.51 -11.54
C PRO A 36 11.28 -5.76 -11.46
N LEU A 37 10.27 -6.21 -12.22
CA LEU A 37 8.93 -5.58 -12.23
C LEU A 37 7.99 -6.16 -11.18
N MET A 38 8.36 -7.28 -10.56
CA MET A 38 7.51 -8.01 -9.61
C MET A 38 6.92 -7.07 -8.54
N PHE A 39 7.76 -6.28 -7.87
CA PHE A 39 7.31 -5.41 -6.79
C PHE A 39 6.29 -4.37 -7.28
N ILE A 40 6.55 -3.71 -8.41
CA ILE A 40 5.65 -2.67 -8.94
C ILE A 40 4.32 -3.28 -9.38
N LEU A 41 4.35 -4.42 -10.07
CA LEU A 41 3.15 -5.07 -10.61
C LEU A 41 2.26 -5.64 -9.51
N ILE A 42 2.84 -6.21 -8.46
CA ILE A 42 2.10 -6.67 -7.28
C ILE A 42 1.40 -5.49 -6.57
N LEU A 43 2.06 -4.33 -6.49
CA LEU A 43 1.46 -3.15 -5.89
C LEU A 43 0.25 -2.60 -6.68
N LEU A 44 0.13 -2.91 -7.98
CA LEU A 44 -0.97 -2.46 -8.83
C LEU A 44 -2.22 -3.35 -8.75
N LEU A 45 -2.14 -4.54 -8.18
CA LEU A 45 -3.25 -5.51 -8.16
C LEU A 45 -4.58 -4.96 -7.59
N PRO A 46 -4.60 -4.18 -6.48
CA PRO A 46 -5.86 -3.66 -5.96
C PRO A 46 -6.54 -2.66 -6.89
N PHE A 47 -5.79 -2.00 -7.80
CA PHE A 47 -6.32 -0.98 -8.70
C PHE A 47 -7.42 -1.51 -9.63
N ALA A 48 -7.16 -2.60 -10.36
CA ALA A 48 -8.16 -3.18 -11.28
C ALA A 48 -9.41 -3.64 -10.52
N SER A 49 -9.23 -4.24 -9.35
CA SER A 49 -10.30 -4.67 -8.45
C SER A 49 -11.15 -3.50 -7.95
N THR A 50 -10.52 -2.37 -7.62
CA THR A 50 -11.19 -1.13 -7.21
C THR A 50 -12.06 -0.58 -8.33
N VAL A 51 -11.55 -0.56 -9.54
CA VAL A 51 -12.27 -0.05 -10.72
C VAL A 51 -13.50 -0.90 -11.01
N VAL A 52 -13.39 -2.23 -10.88
CA VAL A 52 -14.55 -3.14 -11.00
C VAL A 52 -15.59 -2.86 -9.91
N ALA A 53 -15.16 -2.76 -8.65
CA ALA A 53 -16.05 -2.51 -7.53
C ALA A 53 -16.80 -1.17 -7.64
N TYR A 54 -16.18 -0.15 -8.24
CA TYR A 54 -16.78 1.16 -8.45
C TYR A 54 -17.76 1.22 -9.63
N TYR A 55 -17.44 0.55 -10.77
CA TYR A 55 -18.24 0.67 -12.00
C TYR A 55 -19.27 -0.45 -12.21
N CYS A 56 -19.08 -1.59 -11.57
CA CYS A 56 -19.98 -2.73 -11.65
C CYS A 56 -20.90 -2.82 -10.43
N LEU A 57 -22.02 -3.55 -10.57
CA LEU A 57 -22.87 -3.86 -9.43
C LEU A 57 -22.15 -4.77 -8.44
N LYS A 58 -22.19 -4.42 -7.16
CA LYS A 58 -21.49 -5.14 -6.07
C LYS A 58 -21.84 -6.64 -6.02
N ARG A 59 -23.08 -7.00 -6.36
CA ARG A 59 -23.53 -8.41 -6.39
C ARG A 59 -22.75 -9.28 -7.38
N TYR A 60 -22.20 -8.69 -8.44
CA TYR A 60 -21.41 -9.42 -9.44
C TYR A 60 -19.92 -9.46 -9.11
N TYR A 61 -19.49 -8.72 -8.11
CA TYR A 61 -18.08 -8.65 -7.74
C TYR A 61 -17.51 -10.02 -7.34
N ILE A 62 -18.32 -10.86 -6.69
CA ILE A 62 -17.91 -12.22 -6.31
C ILE A 62 -17.54 -13.06 -7.54
N ILE A 63 -18.28 -12.89 -8.66
CA ILE A 63 -17.98 -13.58 -9.92
C ILE A 63 -16.61 -13.13 -10.46
N TYR A 64 -16.35 -11.83 -10.43
CA TYR A 64 -15.06 -11.28 -10.80
C TYR A 64 -13.93 -11.82 -9.90
N ALA A 65 -14.13 -11.83 -8.59
CA ALA A 65 -13.13 -12.32 -7.64
C ALA A 65 -12.79 -13.79 -7.89
N VAL A 66 -13.79 -14.65 -7.99
CA VAL A 66 -13.60 -16.09 -8.25
C VAL A 66 -12.95 -16.32 -9.61
N ALA A 67 -13.39 -15.62 -10.66
CA ALA A 67 -12.80 -15.74 -12.00
C ALA A 67 -11.32 -15.28 -12.01
N THR A 68 -11.01 -14.15 -11.35
CA THR A 68 -9.63 -13.62 -11.31
C THR A 68 -8.72 -14.56 -10.53
N VAL A 69 -9.13 -15.02 -9.35
CA VAL A 69 -8.34 -15.98 -8.55
C VAL A 69 -8.17 -17.30 -9.31
N GLY A 70 -9.25 -17.81 -9.92
CA GLY A 70 -9.18 -19.04 -10.72
C GLY A 70 -8.23 -18.94 -11.91
N LEU A 71 -8.29 -17.85 -12.67
CA LEU A 71 -7.35 -17.59 -13.78
C LEU A 71 -5.91 -17.48 -13.29
N CYS A 72 -5.69 -16.80 -12.15
CA CYS A 72 -4.36 -16.70 -11.58
C CYS A 72 -3.83 -18.05 -11.11
N PHE A 73 -4.65 -18.91 -10.53
CA PHE A 73 -4.26 -20.29 -10.17
C PHE A 73 -3.90 -21.14 -11.37
N LEU A 74 -4.63 -21.00 -12.47
CA LEU A 74 -4.39 -21.77 -13.69
C LEU A 74 -3.11 -21.34 -14.42
N CYS A 75 -2.76 -20.06 -14.32
CA CYS A 75 -1.69 -19.47 -15.12
C CYS A 75 -0.41 -19.18 -14.31
N SER A 76 -0.48 -19.08 -12.97
CA SER A 76 0.70 -18.85 -12.15
C SER A 76 1.42 -20.18 -11.84
N PHE A 77 2.74 -20.13 -11.87
CA PHE A 77 3.56 -21.30 -11.49
C PHE A 77 3.59 -21.53 -9.97
N ASN A 78 3.20 -20.53 -9.19
CA ASN A 78 3.19 -20.59 -7.72
C ASN A 78 1.82 -20.23 -7.18
N ILE A 79 1.08 -21.24 -6.73
CA ILE A 79 -0.25 -21.06 -6.12
C ILE A 79 -0.15 -20.21 -4.85
N GLY A 80 0.94 -20.34 -4.10
CA GLY A 80 1.19 -19.58 -2.88
C GLY A 80 1.18 -18.07 -3.12
N ASP A 81 1.82 -17.61 -4.20
CA ASP A 81 1.87 -16.18 -4.54
C ASP A 81 0.48 -15.62 -4.87
N THR A 82 -0.36 -16.42 -5.54
CA THR A 82 -1.75 -16.03 -5.83
C THR A 82 -2.55 -15.83 -4.54
N ILE A 83 -2.44 -16.76 -3.60
CA ILE A 83 -3.14 -16.66 -2.32
C ILE A 83 -2.61 -15.46 -1.51
N PHE A 84 -1.30 -15.28 -1.48
CA PHE A 84 -0.65 -14.29 -0.64
C PHE A 84 -0.81 -12.85 -1.12
N TYR A 85 -0.77 -12.62 -2.45
CA TYR A 85 -0.82 -11.27 -3.03
C TYR A 85 -2.15 -10.93 -3.69
N VAL A 86 -2.78 -11.88 -4.41
CA VAL A 86 -3.95 -11.57 -5.22
C VAL A 86 -5.23 -11.54 -4.40
N VAL A 87 -5.42 -12.50 -3.52
CA VAL A 87 -6.68 -12.57 -2.74
C VAL A 87 -6.84 -11.36 -1.82
N PRO A 88 -5.82 -10.94 -1.02
CA PRO A 88 -5.92 -9.71 -0.24
C PRO A 88 -6.09 -8.45 -1.10
N ALA A 89 -5.42 -8.39 -2.26
CA ALA A 89 -5.54 -7.27 -3.19
C ALA A 89 -6.95 -7.14 -3.78
N ILE A 90 -7.60 -8.25 -4.13
CA ILE A 90 -8.99 -8.25 -4.60
C ILE A 90 -9.92 -7.77 -3.48
N ALA A 91 -9.76 -8.27 -2.26
CA ALA A 91 -10.60 -7.88 -1.14
C ALA A 91 -10.44 -6.39 -0.77
N SER A 92 -9.20 -5.90 -0.67
CA SER A 92 -8.92 -4.48 -0.41
C SER A 92 -9.39 -3.58 -1.55
N GLY A 93 -9.26 -4.02 -2.80
CA GLY A 93 -9.79 -3.32 -3.96
C GLY A 93 -11.32 -3.20 -3.93
N PHE A 94 -12.04 -4.24 -3.48
CA PHE A 94 -13.49 -4.15 -3.26
C PHE A 94 -13.84 -3.07 -2.24
N VAL A 95 -13.20 -3.12 -1.08
CA VAL A 95 -13.43 -2.14 -0.02
C VAL A 95 -13.14 -0.72 -0.51
N LEU A 96 -12.02 -0.53 -1.20
CA LEU A 96 -11.67 0.77 -1.77
C LEU A 96 -12.72 1.28 -2.76
N GLY A 97 -13.21 0.42 -3.66
CA GLY A 97 -14.27 0.78 -4.61
C GLY A 97 -15.58 1.18 -3.93
N VAL A 98 -15.95 0.49 -2.84
CA VAL A 98 -17.15 0.84 -2.04
C VAL A 98 -16.96 2.18 -1.32
N LEU A 99 -15.80 2.41 -0.70
CA LEU A 99 -15.52 3.66 0.02
C LEU A 99 -15.42 4.86 -0.94
N LEU A 100 -14.92 4.67 -2.15
CA LEU A 100 -14.93 5.67 -3.22
C LEU A 100 -16.36 6.04 -3.63
N GLU A 101 -17.25 5.06 -3.76
CA GLU A 101 -18.67 5.32 -4.09
C GLU A 101 -19.36 6.12 -2.98
N GLN A 102 -19.01 5.86 -1.72
CA GLN A 102 -19.50 6.57 -0.54
C GLN A 102 -18.83 7.94 -0.34
N LYS A 103 -17.84 8.31 -1.18
CA LYS A 103 -17.07 9.55 -1.09
C LYS A 103 -16.39 9.75 0.28
N ILE A 104 -15.95 8.67 0.89
CA ILE A 104 -15.20 8.69 2.15
C ILE A 104 -13.87 9.45 1.92
N HIS A 105 -13.36 10.09 2.97
CA HIS A 105 -12.09 10.81 2.90
C HIS A 105 -10.91 9.86 2.63
N PRO A 106 -9.93 10.20 1.76
CA PRO A 106 -8.81 9.34 1.37
C PRO A 106 -8.00 8.77 2.55
N PHE A 107 -7.90 9.51 3.64
CA PHE A 107 -7.26 9.03 4.87
C PHE A 107 -7.92 7.76 5.39
N TRP A 108 -9.23 7.75 5.56
CA TRP A 108 -9.96 6.57 6.04
C TRP A 108 -10.02 5.44 5.01
N MET A 109 -10.04 5.79 3.71
CA MET A 109 -9.94 4.79 2.65
C MET A 109 -8.61 4.03 2.74
N LEU A 110 -7.49 4.75 2.87
CA LEU A 110 -6.17 4.16 3.01
C LEU A 110 -6.09 3.26 4.25
N LEU A 111 -6.58 3.74 5.40
CA LEU A 111 -6.57 2.96 6.65
C LEU A 111 -7.35 1.64 6.51
N SER A 112 -8.61 1.73 6.10
CA SER A 112 -9.48 0.56 6.01
C SER A 112 -8.94 -0.48 5.03
N CYS A 113 -8.46 -0.03 3.85
CA CYS A 113 -7.92 -0.93 2.84
C CYS A 113 -6.62 -1.58 3.31
N THR A 114 -5.72 -0.82 3.94
CA THR A 114 -4.44 -1.34 4.45
C THR A 114 -4.67 -2.38 5.55
N VAL A 115 -5.55 -2.09 6.51
CA VAL A 115 -5.85 -3.01 7.61
C VAL A 115 -6.46 -4.31 7.08
N ILE A 116 -7.43 -4.23 6.17
CA ILE A 116 -8.07 -5.42 5.60
C ILE A 116 -7.06 -6.23 4.77
N ASN A 117 -6.25 -5.57 3.95
CA ASN A 117 -5.22 -6.23 3.15
C ASN A 117 -4.21 -6.95 4.06
N ALA A 118 -3.66 -6.25 5.04
CA ALA A 118 -2.69 -6.82 5.98
C ALA A 118 -3.28 -7.98 6.80
N ALA A 119 -4.51 -7.83 7.31
CA ALA A 119 -5.17 -8.88 8.07
C ALA A 119 -5.40 -10.15 7.25
N LEU A 120 -5.85 -10.02 6.01
CA LEU A 120 -6.03 -11.15 5.10
C LEU A 120 -4.70 -11.79 4.71
N THR A 121 -3.70 -10.97 4.34
CA THR A 121 -2.36 -11.49 4.01
C THR A 121 -1.80 -12.30 5.17
N TYR A 122 -1.91 -11.78 6.39
CA TYR A 122 -1.47 -12.49 7.59
C TYR A 122 -2.26 -13.79 7.83
N ALA A 123 -3.60 -13.75 7.70
CA ALA A 123 -4.46 -14.91 7.89
C ALA A 123 -4.18 -16.03 6.87
N PHE A 124 -3.67 -15.70 5.69
CA PHE A 124 -3.34 -16.68 4.66
C PHE A 124 -1.94 -17.30 4.80
N ILE A 125 -1.06 -16.80 5.67
CA ILE A 125 0.30 -17.39 5.88
C ILE A 125 0.23 -18.89 6.16
N PRO A 126 -0.57 -19.40 7.11
CA PRO A 126 -0.63 -20.84 7.40
C PRO A 126 -1.08 -21.67 6.19
N LEU A 127 -2.05 -21.13 5.42
CA LEU A 127 -2.56 -21.81 4.23
C LEU A 127 -1.49 -21.89 3.13
N VAL A 128 -0.76 -20.80 2.92
CA VAL A 128 0.31 -20.77 1.91
C VAL A 128 1.45 -21.66 2.32
N ASN A 129 1.85 -21.68 3.59
CA ASN A 129 2.89 -22.58 4.10
C ASN A 129 2.49 -24.06 3.90
N LEU A 130 1.21 -24.39 4.09
CA LEU A 130 0.70 -25.74 3.86
C LEU A 130 0.78 -26.16 2.38
N ILE A 131 0.44 -25.26 1.46
CA ILE A 131 0.38 -25.55 0.01
C ILE A 131 1.77 -25.55 -0.60
N SER A 132 2.58 -24.53 -0.31
CA SER A 132 3.91 -24.38 -0.90
C SER A 132 4.97 -25.25 -0.24
N LYS A 133 4.67 -25.84 0.93
CA LYS A 133 5.61 -26.57 1.78
C LYS A 133 6.86 -25.75 2.14
N THR A 134 6.75 -24.44 2.13
CA THR A 134 7.82 -23.49 2.46
C THR A 134 7.34 -22.58 3.58
N ASP A 135 8.21 -22.19 4.47
CA ASP A 135 7.91 -21.20 5.49
C ASP A 135 8.13 -19.79 4.90
N ILE A 136 7.01 -19.11 4.56
CA ILE A 136 7.04 -17.74 4.02
C ILE A 136 7.68 -16.77 5.01
N VAL A 137 7.41 -16.92 6.30
CA VAL A 137 8.00 -16.08 7.35
C VAL A 137 9.51 -16.18 7.31
N LEU A 138 10.02 -17.42 7.30
CA LEU A 138 11.45 -17.66 7.20
C LEU A 138 12.04 -17.15 5.88
N SER A 139 11.33 -17.33 4.77
CA SER A 139 11.74 -16.84 3.46
C SER A 139 11.87 -15.31 3.42
N LEU A 140 10.90 -14.59 3.97
CA LEU A 140 10.94 -13.13 4.07
C LEU A 140 12.13 -12.67 4.94
N LEU A 141 12.33 -13.29 6.10
CA LEU A 141 13.44 -12.96 6.99
C LEU A 141 14.80 -13.28 6.34
N THR A 142 14.88 -14.33 5.53
CA THR A 142 16.10 -14.73 4.79
C THR A 142 16.49 -13.68 3.75
N ILE A 143 15.51 -13.15 3.00
CA ILE A 143 15.75 -12.09 2.00
C ILE A 143 16.43 -10.87 2.63
N PHE A 144 16.06 -10.53 3.87
CA PHE A 144 16.62 -9.38 4.58
C PHE A 144 17.76 -9.74 5.53
N ASN A 145 18.22 -11.01 5.59
CA ASN A 145 19.22 -11.49 6.55
C ASN A 145 18.87 -11.22 8.02
N LEU A 146 17.59 -11.36 8.37
CA LEU A 146 17.04 -11.07 9.70
C LEU A 146 16.54 -12.31 10.45
N GLN A 147 17.05 -13.51 10.08
CA GLN A 147 16.64 -14.79 10.67
C GLN A 147 16.91 -14.90 12.17
N ASP A 148 18.01 -14.29 12.62
CA ASP A 148 18.46 -14.30 14.02
C ASP A 148 17.94 -13.13 14.83
N PHE A 149 17.04 -12.31 14.24
CA PHE A 149 16.50 -11.16 14.93
C PHE A 149 15.58 -11.58 16.08
N LEU A 150 15.74 -10.95 17.25
CA LEU A 150 15.01 -11.32 18.48
C LEU A 150 13.49 -11.19 18.33
N TYR A 151 13.03 -10.17 17.63
CA TYR A 151 11.60 -9.84 17.41
C TYR A 151 11.15 -10.17 16.00
N LYS A 152 11.58 -11.32 15.46
CA LYS A 152 11.32 -11.72 14.07
C LYS A 152 9.84 -11.81 13.71
N THR A 153 8.99 -12.23 14.65
CA THR A 153 7.54 -12.34 14.41
C THR A 153 6.92 -10.97 14.22
N GLU A 154 7.23 -10.03 15.10
CA GLU A 154 6.75 -8.66 15.05
C GLU A 154 7.25 -7.94 13.80
N LEU A 155 8.47 -8.23 13.38
CA LEU A 155 9.04 -7.70 12.16
C LEU A 155 8.29 -8.17 10.91
N VAL A 156 7.82 -9.41 10.89
CA VAL A 156 6.99 -9.92 9.79
C VAL A 156 5.66 -9.17 9.73
N TYR A 157 5.05 -8.86 10.87
CA TYR A 157 3.83 -8.02 10.89
C TYR A 157 4.09 -6.63 10.29
N LEU A 158 5.22 -6.01 10.65
CA LEU A 158 5.64 -4.73 10.05
C LEU A 158 5.78 -4.84 8.52
N PHE A 159 6.47 -5.86 8.01
CA PHE A 159 6.65 -6.05 6.57
C PHE A 159 5.32 -6.25 5.84
N ILE A 160 4.44 -7.11 6.37
CA ILE A 160 3.10 -7.31 5.78
C ILE A 160 2.31 -6.01 5.77
N PHE A 161 2.36 -5.25 6.86
CA PHE A 161 1.69 -3.95 6.93
C PHE A 161 2.24 -2.97 5.89
N LEU A 162 3.56 -2.87 5.74
CA LEU A 162 4.21 -1.97 4.77
C LEU A 162 3.89 -2.36 3.32
N ILE A 163 3.89 -3.65 2.99
CA ILE A 163 3.50 -4.13 1.66
C ILE A 163 2.02 -3.78 1.40
N SER A 164 1.15 -4.03 2.36
CA SER A 164 -0.28 -3.73 2.25
C SER A 164 -0.54 -2.22 2.11
N LEU A 165 0.20 -1.41 2.87
CA LEU A 165 0.15 0.06 2.80
C LEU A 165 0.61 0.55 1.42
N ALA A 166 1.68 -0.01 0.88
CA ALA A 166 2.18 0.34 -0.45
C ALA A 166 1.20 -0.05 -1.55
N GLN A 167 0.59 -1.25 -1.49
CA GLN A 167 -0.44 -1.69 -2.45
C GLN A 167 -1.66 -0.77 -2.45
N CYS A 168 -2.23 -0.51 -1.28
CA CYS A 168 -3.41 0.34 -1.14
C CYS A 168 -3.08 1.80 -1.46
N GLY A 169 -1.93 2.30 -0.99
CA GLY A 169 -1.45 3.65 -1.23
C GLY A 169 -1.24 3.94 -2.71
N LEU A 170 -0.57 3.06 -3.44
CA LEU A 170 -0.35 3.22 -4.88
C LEU A 170 -1.67 3.19 -5.66
N SER A 171 -2.59 2.29 -5.30
CA SER A 171 -3.91 2.22 -5.94
C SER A 171 -4.72 3.50 -5.71
N ILE A 172 -4.73 4.03 -4.49
CA ILE A 172 -5.39 5.31 -4.16
C ILE A 172 -4.71 6.45 -4.91
N PHE A 173 -3.37 6.48 -4.95
CA PHE A 173 -2.61 7.49 -5.65
C PHE A 173 -2.98 7.56 -7.13
N ILE A 174 -3.00 6.42 -7.85
CA ILE A 174 -3.38 6.35 -9.27
C ILE A 174 -4.81 6.85 -9.47
N ILE A 175 -5.74 6.41 -8.60
CA ILE A 175 -7.14 6.81 -8.69
C ILE A 175 -7.30 8.33 -8.47
N ILE A 176 -6.60 8.91 -7.52
CA ILE A 176 -6.65 10.36 -7.24
C ILE A 176 -6.04 11.13 -8.41
N SER A 177 -4.89 10.69 -8.94
CA SER A 177 -4.18 11.39 -10.02
C SER A 177 -4.99 11.44 -11.32
N ASP A 178 -5.68 10.38 -11.64
CA ASP A 178 -6.46 10.25 -12.86
C ASP A 178 -7.99 10.32 -12.64
N ALA A 179 -8.44 10.74 -11.45
CA ALA A 179 -9.84 10.76 -11.07
C ALA A 179 -10.76 11.43 -12.10
N LYS A 180 -10.33 12.57 -12.67
CA LYS A 180 -11.06 13.28 -13.72
C LYS A 180 -11.18 12.48 -15.01
N LYS A 181 -10.11 11.78 -15.43
CA LYS A 181 -10.11 10.96 -16.65
C LYS A 181 -10.94 9.69 -16.45
N ILE A 182 -10.86 9.13 -15.26
CA ILE A 182 -11.60 7.92 -14.87
C ILE A 182 -13.07 8.25 -14.56
N GLY A 183 -13.43 9.53 -14.31
CA GLY A 183 -14.79 9.94 -13.97
C GLY A 183 -15.20 9.57 -12.54
N ILE A 184 -14.24 9.43 -11.64
CA ILE A 184 -14.46 9.18 -10.21
C ILE A 184 -14.50 10.51 -9.46
N GLN A 185 -15.54 10.69 -8.62
CA GLN A 185 -15.63 11.84 -7.73
C GLN A 185 -15.02 11.47 -6.38
N ILE A 186 -13.97 12.15 -6.00
CA ILE A 186 -13.27 11.94 -4.73
C ILE A 186 -13.51 13.14 -3.81
N ASN A 187 -13.77 12.89 -2.54
CA ASN A 187 -13.82 13.93 -1.53
C ASN A 187 -12.39 14.29 -1.09
N THR A 188 -11.83 15.30 -1.75
CA THR A 188 -10.45 15.73 -1.52
C THR A 188 -10.34 16.96 -0.61
N ARG A 189 -11.44 17.35 0.04
CA ARG A 189 -11.42 18.52 0.93
C ARG A 189 -10.65 18.21 2.21
N ILE A 190 -9.38 18.59 2.22
CA ILE A 190 -8.54 18.56 3.40
C ILE A 190 -8.42 20.01 3.89
N ASN A 191 -9.06 20.31 5.01
CA ASN A 191 -9.06 21.67 5.57
C ASN A 191 -7.69 22.05 6.12
N SER A 192 -6.92 21.08 6.62
CA SER A 192 -5.59 21.29 7.18
C SER A 192 -4.82 20.00 7.23
N PHE A 193 -3.51 20.05 6.90
CA PHE A 193 -2.59 18.91 7.06
C PHE A 193 -1.93 18.85 8.45
N TRP A 194 -2.07 19.88 9.26
CA TRP A 194 -1.46 19.94 10.59
C TRP A 194 -1.78 18.74 11.50
N PRO A 195 -3.04 18.25 11.59
CA PRO A 195 -3.33 17.08 12.42
C PRO A 195 -2.55 15.82 11.99
N TYR A 196 -2.31 15.67 10.70
CA TYR A 196 -1.56 14.52 10.17
C TYR A 196 -0.06 14.63 10.41
N ILE A 197 0.50 15.85 10.36
CA ILE A 197 1.90 16.11 10.71
C ILE A 197 2.12 15.89 12.21
N ILE A 198 1.23 16.40 13.05
CA ILE A 198 1.30 16.19 14.52
C ILE A 198 1.15 14.69 14.83
N GLY A 199 0.24 13.99 14.17
CA GLY A 199 0.07 12.54 14.33
C GLY A 199 1.32 11.75 13.91
N LEU A 200 1.99 12.17 12.86
CA LEU A 200 3.25 11.60 12.40
C LEU A 200 4.35 11.78 13.45
N GLU A 201 4.60 13.03 13.87
CA GLU A 201 5.67 13.34 14.84
C GLU A 201 5.42 12.68 16.20
N ALA A 202 4.17 12.64 16.65
CA ALA A 202 3.79 11.94 17.88
C ALA A 202 4.04 10.42 17.76
N SER A 203 3.68 9.80 16.63
CA SER A 203 3.91 8.37 16.41
C SER A 203 5.41 8.03 16.33
N ILE A 204 6.22 8.90 15.72
CA ILE A 204 7.68 8.76 15.70
C ILE A 204 8.25 8.84 17.12
N ALA A 205 7.86 9.86 17.88
CA ALA A 205 8.33 10.04 19.26
C ALA A 205 7.97 8.84 20.15
N LEU A 206 6.76 8.29 19.98
CA LEU A 206 6.32 7.08 20.69
C LEU A 206 7.10 5.84 20.23
N SER A 207 7.35 5.67 18.91
CA SER A 207 8.15 4.55 18.41
C SER A 207 9.54 4.54 19.02
N VAL A 208 10.26 5.66 18.94
CA VAL A 208 11.61 5.80 19.50
C VAL A 208 11.60 5.65 21.03
N GLY A 209 10.60 6.24 21.72
CA GLY A 209 10.48 6.14 23.16
C GLY A 209 10.25 4.69 23.62
N PHE A 210 9.34 3.96 22.98
CA PHE A 210 9.06 2.57 23.33
C PHE A 210 10.16 1.59 22.91
N ALA A 211 10.97 1.91 21.90
CA ALA A 211 12.12 1.09 21.52
C ALA A 211 13.08 0.83 22.67
N LEU A 212 13.17 1.78 23.64
CA LEU A 212 14.01 1.64 24.82
C LEU A 212 13.44 0.72 25.89
N PHE A 213 12.11 0.47 25.90
CA PHE A 213 11.42 -0.28 26.96
C PHE A 213 10.71 -1.53 26.44
N TYR A 214 10.04 -1.46 25.28
CA TYR A 214 9.21 -2.53 24.76
C TYR A 214 9.13 -2.50 23.23
N MET A 215 10.05 -3.19 22.58
CA MET A 215 10.21 -3.21 21.12
C MET A 215 8.95 -3.56 20.31
N PRO A 216 8.10 -4.54 20.71
CA PRO A 216 6.87 -4.81 19.95
C PRO A 216 5.95 -3.61 19.81
N LEU A 217 5.81 -2.80 20.86
CA LEU A 217 4.99 -1.58 20.81
C LEU A 217 5.65 -0.48 19.99
N ALA A 218 6.97 -0.38 20.00
CA ALA A 218 7.72 0.52 19.12
C ALA A 218 7.42 0.23 17.66
N LEU A 219 7.41 -1.04 17.24
CA LEU A 219 7.09 -1.46 15.87
C LEU A 219 5.64 -1.12 15.48
N VAL A 220 4.68 -1.18 16.42
CA VAL A 220 3.31 -0.73 16.16
C VAL A 220 3.27 0.77 15.88
N PHE A 221 3.94 1.60 16.68
CA PHE A 221 4.00 3.05 16.43
C PHE A 221 4.79 3.38 15.16
N LEU A 222 5.78 2.57 14.81
CA LEU A 222 6.48 2.65 13.53
C LEU A 222 5.52 2.42 12.35
N CYS A 223 4.65 1.39 12.41
CA CYS A 223 3.59 1.19 11.42
C CYS A 223 2.68 2.42 11.28
N VAL A 224 2.28 3.00 12.42
CA VAL A 224 1.44 4.21 12.44
C VAL A 224 2.17 5.40 11.80
N SER A 225 3.46 5.56 12.07
CA SER A 225 4.27 6.62 11.46
C SER A 225 4.37 6.47 9.94
N PHE A 226 4.61 5.26 9.43
CA PHE A 226 4.60 4.98 7.99
C PHE A 226 3.23 5.24 7.36
N TYR A 227 2.15 4.94 8.06
CA TYR A 227 0.80 5.23 7.59
C TYR A 227 0.56 6.74 7.40
N PHE A 228 0.89 7.56 8.41
CA PHE A 228 0.79 9.02 8.30
C PHE A 228 1.71 9.56 7.21
N ALA A 229 2.93 9.04 7.11
CA ALA A 229 3.89 9.42 6.08
C ALA A 229 3.37 9.11 4.67
N ALA A 230 2.80 7.93 4.45
CA ALA A 230 2.21 7.55 3.17
C ALA A 230 1.06 8.48 2.77
N PHE A 231 0.22 8.88 3.73
CA PHE A 231 -0.85 9.83 3.48
C PHE A 231 -0.31 11.24 3.12
N LEU A 232 0.67 11.73 3.87
CA LEU A 232 1.32 13.03 3.59
C LEU A 232 2.10 13.02 2.27
N LEU A 233 2.67 11.88 1.88
CA LEU A 233 3.36 11.74 0.59
C LEU A 233 2.42 11.97 -0.59
N VAL A 234 1.17 11.53 -0.50
CA VAL A 234 0.14 11.82 -1.51
C VAL A 234 -0.04 13.33 -1.67
N ASP A 235 -0.12 14.08 -0.56
CA ASP A 235 -0.22 15.54 -0.61
C ASP A 235 1.02 16.20 -1.25
N LEU A 236 2.22 15.71 -0.94
CA LEU A 236 3.46 16.25 -1.50
C LEU A 236 3.52 16.07 -3.02
N ILE A 237 3.16 14.91 -3.53
CA ILE A 237 3.18 14.60 -4.95
C ILE A 237 2.18 15.47 -5.72
N PHE A 238 1.00 15.75 -5.16
CA PHE A 238 0.01 16.59 -5.82
C PHE A 238 0.27 18.10 -5.74
N SER A 239 1.29 18.53 -5.01
CA SER A 239 1.57 19.97 -4.82
C SER A 239 1.96 20.72 -6.09
N LYS A 240 2.35 20.03 -7.18
CA LYS A 240 2.78 20.57 -8.50
C LYS A 240 3.87 21.64 -8.44
N LYS A 241 4.59 21.78 -7.31
CA LYS A 241 5.64 22.77 -7.12
C LYS A 241 7.01 22.11 -7.29
N LEU A 242 7.78 22.54 -8.29
CA LEU A 242 9.10 22.00 -8.61
C LEU A 242 10.04 21.96 -7.41
N LEU A 243 10.01 22.99 -6.56
CA LEU A 243 10.83 23.05 -5.35
C LEU A 243 10.56 21.89 -4.39
N ILE A 244 9.30 21.49 -4.26
CA ILE A 244 8.90 20.37 -3.38
C ILE A 244 9.39 19.05 -3.96
N TYR A 245 9.31 18.88 -5.29
CA TYR A 245 9.85 17.68 -5.94
C TYR A 245 11.36 17.57 -5.80
N ILE A 246 12.09 18.68 -5.98
CA ILE A 246 13.54 18.69 -5.78
C ILE A 246 13.87 18.38 -4.32
N LEU A 247 13.21 19.05 -3.37
CA LEU A 247 13.45 18.84 -1.94
C LEU A 247 13.15 17.40 -1.52
N SER A 248 12.02 16.83 -1.97
CA SER A 248 11.67 15.43 -1.68
C SER A 248 12.66 14.46 -2.35
N GLY A 249 13.10 14.73 -3.56
CA GLY A 249 14.09 13.90 -4.26
C GLY A 249 15.46 13.89 -3.57
N VAL A 250 15.97 15.06 -3.19
CA VAL A 250 17.22 15.17 -2.43
C VAL A 250 17.13 14.46 -1.08
N LEU A 251 15.99 14.59 -0.42
CA LEU A 251 15.75 13.99 0.87
C LEU A 251 15.67 12.46 0.79
N VAL A 252 14.99 11.91 -0.24
CA VAL A 252 14.96 10.46 -0.51
C VAL A 252 16.37 9.93 -0.79
N LEU A 253 17.17 10.63 -1.60
CA LEU A 253 18.57 10.25 -1.86
C LEU A 253 19.41 10.26 -0.58
N ALA A 254 19.26 11.28 0.26
CA ALA A 254 19.97 11.37 1.54
C ALA A 254 19.56 10.20 2.47
N ILE A 255 18.28 9.83 2.50
CA ILE A 255 17.79 8.69 3.28
C ILE A 255 18.38 7.37 2.77
N ILE A 256 18.38 7.14 1.45
CA ILE A 256 18.96 5.93 0.86
C ILE A 256 20.44 5.84 1.22
N PHE A 257 21.17 6.96 1.19
CA PHE A 257 22.58 7.01 1.53
C PHE A 257 22.81 6.70 3.01
N VAL A 258 22.04 7.31 3.91
CA VAL A 258 22.10 7.03 5.36
C VAL A 258 21.78 5.56 5.62
N PHE A 259 20.71 5.04 4.98
CA PHE A 259 20.32 3.63 5.13
C PHE A 259 21.41 2.67 4.64
N ALA A 260 22.06 2.98 3.52
CA ALA A 260 23.18 2.19 3.00
C ALA A 260 24.37 2.12 3.96
N ILE A 261 24.72 3.26 4.61
CA ILE A 261 25.79 3.32 5.61
C ILE A 261 25.43 2.49 6.86
N PHE A 262 24.20 2.65 7.34
CA PHE A 262 23.73 2.01 8.58
C PHE A 262 23.15 0.60 8.38
N TYR A 263 23.13 0.08 7.14
CA TYR A 263 22.56 -1.24 6.82
C TYR A 263 23.11 -2.37 7.71
N LYS A 264 24.40 -2.31 8.07
CA LYS A 264 25.01 -3.29 8.97
C LYS A 264 24.43 -3.23 10.39
N SER A 265 24.01 -2.04 10.84
CA SER A 265 23.41 -1.83 12.16
C SER A 265 21.97 -2.29 12.26
N LEU A 266 21.30 -2.59 11.12
CA LEU A 266 19.94 -3.12 11.11
C LEU A 266 19.81 -4.51 11.77
N LYS A 267 20.92 -5.23 11.91
CA LYS A 267 20.94 -6.53 12.62
C LYS A 267 20.84 -6.38 14.14
N GLU A 268 21.18 -5.21 14.67
CA GLU A 268 21.00 -4.90 16.07
C GLU A 268 19.51 -4.63 16.38
N PRO A 269 19.04 -4.92 17.61
CA PRO A 269 17.62 -4.73 17.98
C PRO A 269 17.06 -3.34 17.65
N TYR A 270 17.88 -2.31 17.84
CA TYR A 270 17.52 -0.92 17.58
C TYR A 270 17.75 -0.47 16.13
N GLY A 271 18.39 -1.28 15.30
CA GLY A 271 18.70 -0.93 13.91
C GLY A 271 17.45 -0.70 13.06
N ILE A 272 16.35 -1.41 13.37
CA ILE A 272 15.07 -1.26 12.67
C ILE A 272 14.45 0.11 12.92
N GLU A 273 14.65 0.68 14.11
CA GLU A 273 14.17 2.03 14.45
C GLU A 273 14.82 3.12 13.59
N LEU A 274 15.98 2.85 12.97
CA LEU A 274 16.56 3.77 11.98
C LEU A 274 15.62 3.99 10.79
N SER A 275 14.71 3.06 10.51
CA SER A 275 13.70 3.24 9.46
C SER A 275 12.72 4.40 9.74
N VAL A 276 12.65 4.89 10.97
CA VAL A 276 11.95 6.12 11.37
C VAL A 276 12.43 7.34 10.56
N ILE A 277 13.66 7.32 10.05
CA ILE A 277 14.19 8.40 9.21
C ILE A 277 13.31 8.64 7.98
N PHE A 278 12.67 7.61 7.39
CA PHE A 278 11.79 7.78 6.25
C PHE A 278 10.53 8.60 6.56
N PRO A 279 9.68 8.21 7.55
CA PRO A 279 8.53 9.01 7.92
C PRO A 279 8.93 10.40 8.46
N LEU A 280 10.02 10.53 9.22
CA LEU A 280 10.53 11.82 9.69
C LEU A 280 10.83 12.76 8.52
N ALA A 281 11.50 12.25 7.51
CA ALA A 281 11.86 13.02 6.33
C ALA A 281 10.61 13.57 5.60
N ILE A 282 9.59 12.74 5.43
CA ILE A 282 8.31 13.16 4.83
C ILE A 282 7.63 14.21 5.72
N GLY A 283 7.68 14.04 7.04
CA GLY A 283 7.18 15.00 8.02
C GLY A 283 7.82 16.38 7.86
N VAL A 284 9.14 16.44 7.83
CA VAL A 284 9.91 17.69 7.65
C VAL A 284 9.55 18.40 6.34
N VAL A 285 9.47 17.66 5.21
CA VAL A 285 9.09 18.27 3.92
C VAL A 285 7.65 18.77 3.94
N SER A 286 6.73 18.01 4.54
CA SER A 286 5.33 18.41 4.67
C SER A 286 5.18 19.65 5.58
N PHE A 287 5.94 19.71 6.65
CA PHE A 287 6.01 20.88 7.56
C PHE A 287 6.48 22.13 6.82
N LEU A 288 7.63 22.04 6.13
CA LEU A 288 8.18 23.13 5.33
C LEU A 288 7.21 23.59 4.25
N LYS A 289 6.54 22.65 3.56
CA LYS A 289 5.51 22.98 2.59
C LYS A 289 4.39 23.80 3.21
N ASN A 290 3.87 23.40 4.36
CA ASN A 290 2.75 24.09 5.00
C ASN A 290 3.14 25.48 5.55
N ILE A 291 4.40 25.71 5.92
CA ILE A 291 4.90 27.04 6.31
C ILE A 291 5.10 27.95 5.11
N LEU A 292 5.82 27.45 4.08
CA LEU A 292 6.22 28.26 2.93
C LEU A 292 5.05 28.56 1.99
N PHE A 293 4.05 27.69 1.96
CA PHE A 293 2.96 27.78 1.01
C PHE A 293 1.61 27.70 1.73
N LYS A 294 1.18 28.81 2.35
CA LYS A 294 -0.08 28.97 3.11
C LYS A 294 -1.39 28.74 2.31
N TYR A 295 -1.35 28.10 1.14
CA TYR A 295 -2.54 27.92 0.33
C TYR A 295 -3.18 26.55 0.51
N PRO A 296 -4.53 26.49 0.61
CA PRO A 296 -5.24 25.22 0.57
C PRO A 296 -4.96 24.54 -0.78
N VAL A 297 -4.47 23.32 -0.74
CA VAL A 297 -4.30 22.49 -1.92
C VAL A 297 -5.69 21.96 -2.29
N ASN A 298 -6.26 22.45 -3.36
CA ASN A 298 -7.38 21.79 -4.03
C ASN A 298 -6.78 20.58 -4.78
N ILE A 299 -6.81 19.43 -4.15
CA ILE A 299 -6.48 18.14 -4.76
C ILE A 299 -7.62 17.72 -5.69
#